data_eb4a770eff77c2c18f3b7a72d2fd9b26
#
_entry.id   eb4a770eff77c2c18f3b7a72d2fd9b26
#
_cell.length_a   1.000
_cell.length_b   1.000
_cell.length_c   1.000
_cell.angle_alpha   90.00
_cell.angle_beta   90.00
_cell.angle_gamma   90.00
#
_symmetry.space_group_name_H-M   'P 1'
#
loop_
_entity.id
_entity.type
_entity.pdbx_description
1 polymer ?
#
loop_
_entity_poly.entity_id
_entity_poly.type
_entity_poly.pdbx_seq_one_letter_code
_entity_poly.pdbx_strand_id
1 'polypeptide(L)'
;TRILELLKKVPGAVDPELSTDTGNPEIRVNFDRDKMAALGLNVASVGQVMQTAFNGNTDGKFKAGEYEYDINIRLDESNRNSIENVRNILFKNAKGEQIRLSQFANVDMSSGPSLLQRRDKSPAVKVLSKVVGRPVGDVATEWTNQFMDSKDKPAGVEYIWGGDMENQSEGFGTLGIALLAAMI
;
A
#
# COMPACT_ATOMS: atom_id res chain seq x y z
N THR A 1 2.02 8.35 11.64
CA THR A 1 3.34 8.63 12.27
C THR A 1 3.16 9.25 13.66
N ARG A 2 2.36 10.33 13.83
CA ARG A 2 2.16 10.99 15.15
C ARG A 2 1.47 10.10 16.18
N ILE A 3 0.48 9.30 15.76
CA ILE A 3 -0.22 8.33 16.64
C ILE A 3 0.79 7.32 17.21
N LEU A 4 1.71 6.84 16.38
CA LEU A 4 2.77 5.93 16.80
C LEU A 4 3.71 6.58 17.84
N GLU A 5 4.04 7.85 17.66
CA GLU A 5 4.88 8.61 18.59
C GLU A 5 4.22 8.79 19.98
N LEU A 6 2.91 8.95 20.01
CA LEU A 6 2.16 8.98 21.27
C LEU A 6 2.20 7.62 21.97
N LEU A 7 2.01 6.54 21.22
CA LEU A 7 2.05 5.18 21.77
C LEU A 7 3.44 4.83 22.35
N LYS A 8 4.51 5.27 21.71
CA LYS A 8 5.88 5.11 22.23
C LYS A 8 6.12 5.77 23.58
N LYS A 9 5.32 6.78 23.94
CA LYS A 9 5.45 7.50 25.22
C LYS A 9 4.69 6.84 26.35
N VAL A 10 3.79 5.90 26.05
CA VAL A 10 2.98 5.21 27.07
C VAL A 10 3.82 4.10 27.71
N PRO A 11 4.08 4.15 29.03
CA PRO A 11 4.80 3.10 29.73
C PRO A 11 4.11 1.75 29.59
N GLY A 12 4.87 0.71 29.27
CA GLY A 12 4.36 -0.63 29.05
C GLY A 12 4.02 -0.98 27.61
N ALA A 13 3.91 0.01 26.69
CA ALA A 13 3.81 -0.23 25.27
C ALA A 13 5.21 -0.54 24.69
N VAL A 14 5.35 -1.70 24.05
CA VAL A 14 6.63 -2.17 23.50
C VAL A 14 6.46 -2.47 22.02
N ASP A 15 7.48 -2.13 21.24
CA ASP A 15 7.52 -2.35 19.78
C ASP A 15 6.27 -1.86 19.05
N PRO A 16 5.87 -0.59 19.21
CA PRO A 16 4.72 -0.07 18.51
C PRO A 16 5.00 0.05 17.01
N GLU A 17 4.14 -0.51 16.19
CA GLU A 17 4.26 -0.55 14.73
C GLU A 17 2.95 -0.22 14.03
N LEU A 18 3.05 0.20 12.78
CA LEU A 18 1.91 0.42 11.90
C LEU A 18 1.74 -0.80 10.98
N SER A 19 0.49 -1.19 10.72
CA SER A 19 0.19 -2.23 9.75
C SER A 19 0.49 -1.83 8.29
N THR A 20 0.73 -0.56 8.05
CA THR A 20 1.14 -0.04 6.76
C THR A 20 2.65 0.16 6.77
N ASP A 21 3.37 -0.71 6.08
CA ASP A 21 4.78 -0.48 5.80
C ASP A 21 4.96 0.73 4.88
N THR A 22 6.04 1.48 5.11
CA THR A 22 6.60 2.34 4.07
C THR A 22 6.94 1.44 2.90
N GLY A 23 6.09 1.44 1.88
CA GLY A 23 6.21 0.53 0.75
C GLY A 23 7.58 0.57 0.09
N ASN A 24 7.86 -0.44 -0.69
CA ASN A 24 9.06 -0.50 -1.49
C ASN A 24 9.16 0.72 -2.40
N PRO A 25 10.37 1.21 -2.68
CA PRO A 25 10.55 2.25 -3.67
C PRO A 25 10.00 1.78 -5.02
N GLU A 26 9.16 2.61 -5.63
CA GLU A 26 8.54 2.35 -6.92
C GLU A 26 8.83 3.49 -7.90
N ILE A 27 8.91 3.18 -9.17
CA ILE A 27 8.95 4.18 -10.23
C ILE A 27 7.51 4.47 -10.66
N ARG A 28 7.06 5.70 -10.44
CA ARG A 28 5.74 6.16 -10.85
C ARG A 28 5.82 6.88 -12.18
N VAL A 29 5.00 6.48 -13.13
CA VAL A 29 4.89 7.09 -14.45
C VAL A 29 3.51 7.74 -14.58
N ASN A 30 3.50 9.07 -14.68
CA ASN A 30 2.29 9.87 -14.86
C ASN A 30 2.23 10.39 -16.30
N PHE A 31 1.26 9.91 -17.06
CA PHE A 31 1.09 10.30 -18.47
C PHE A 31 0.37 11.64 -18.59
N ASP A 32 0.90 12.52 -19.46
CA ASP A 32 0.24 13.74 -19.93
C ASP A 32 -0.55 13.39 -21.19
N ARG A 33 -1.87 13.27 -21.03
CA ARG A 33 -2.76 12.84 -22.12
C ARG A 33 -2.82 13.82 -23.26
N ASP A 34 -2.67 15.11 -23.00
CA ASP A 34 -2.71 16.15 -24.02
C ASP A 34 -1.45 16.09 -24.88
N LYS A 35 -0.28 15.91 -24.27
CA LYS A 35 0.95 15.67 -24.99
C LYS A 35 0.92 14.38 -25.79
N MET A 36 0.37 13.31 -25.22
CA MET A 36 0.20 12.04 -25.95
C MET A 36 -0.62 12.22 -27.20
N ALA A 37 -1.76 12.90 -27.11
CA ALA A 37 -2.64 13.18 -28.25
C ALA A 37 -1.91 14.02 -29.32
N ALA A 38 -1.19 15.07 -28.91
CA ALA A 38 -0.41 15.92 -29.82
C ALA A 38 0.71 15.15 -30.55
N LEU A 39 1.30 14.14 -29.87
CA LEU A 39 2.33 13.29 -30.44
C LEU A 39 1.78 12.07 -31.21
N GLY A 40 0.47 11.94 -31.31
CA GLY A 40 -0.18 10.82 -31.99
C GLY A 40 -0.02 9.49 -31.28
N LEU A 41 0.08 9.50 -29.94
CA LEU A 41 0.17 8.33 -29.10
C LEU A 41 -1.19 7.99 -28.48
N ASN A 42 -1.47 6.70 -28.36
CA ASN A 42 -2.66 6.16 -27.71
C ASN A 42 -2.29 5.58 -26.33
N VAL A 43 -3.09 5.89 -25.31
CA VAL A 43 -2.86 5.41 -23.95
C VAL A 43 -2.85 3.87 -23.87
N ALA A 44 -3.74 3.20 -24.62
CA ALA A 44 -3.79 1.74 -24.60
C ALA A 44 -2.51 1.12 -25.20
N SER A 45 -2.02 1.65 -26.34
CA SER A 45 -0.80 1.17 -26.96
C SER A 45 0.44 1.43 -26.10
N VAL A 46 0.52 2.60 -25.47
CA VAL A 46 1.59 2.92 -24.53
C VAL A 46 1.55 1.99 -23.32
N GLY A 47 0.36 1.75 -22.75
CA GLY A 47 0.17 0.82 -21.64
C GLY A 47 0.62 -0.60 -21.98
N GLN A 48 0.30 -1.09 -23.17
CA GLN A 48 0.71 -2.42 -23.64
C GLN A 48 2.23 -2.53 -23.79
N VAL A 49 2.89 -1.51 -24.36
CA VAL A 49 4.36 -1.47 -24.47
C VAL A 49 5.00 -1.46 -23.08
N MET A 50 4.49 -0.65 -22.15
CA MET A 50 4.97 -0.62 -20.76
C MET A 50 4.79 -1.97 -20.07
N GLN A 51 3.62 -2.60 -20.22
CA GLN A 51 3.36 -3.93 -19.67
C GLN A 51 4.37 -4.96 -20.20
N THR A 52 4.59 -5.00 -21.51
CA THR A 52 5.56 -5.90 -22.13
C THR A 52 6.98 -5.60 -21.67
N ALA A 53 7.36 -4.32 -21.57
CA ALA A 53 8.70 -3.91 -21.16
C ALA A 53 9.03 -4.34 -19.72
N PHE A 54 8.09 -4.26 -18.79
CA PHE A 54 8.33 -4.53 -17.36
C PHE A 54 7.89 -5.93 -16.92
N ASN A 55 6.69 -6.36 -17.27
CA ASN A 55 6.13 -7.66 -16.86
C ASN A 55 6.51 -8.77 -17.83
N GLY A 56 6.74 -8.42 -19.08
CA GLY A 56 6.95 -9.37 -20.17
C GLY A 56 5.66 -9.75 -20.91
N ASN A 57 5.86 -10.34 -22.07
CA ASN A 57 4.82 -10.98 -22.89
C ASN A 57 5.21 -12.42 -23.12
N THR A 58 4.32 -13.37 -22.82
CA THR A 58 4.49 -14.82 -22.92
C THR A 58 3.58 -15.46 -23.96
N ASP A 59 3.03 -14.69 -24.90
CA ASP A 59 2.14 -15.21 -25.94
C ASP A 59 2.88 -16.12 -26.95
N GLY A 60 4.20 -15.94 -27.08
CA GLY A 60 5.06 -16.76 -27.93
C GLY A 60 5.38 -18.09 -27.29
N LYS A 61 5.29 -19.16 -28.07
CA LYS A 61 5.68 -20.53 -27.66
C LYS A 61 6.83 -21.03 -28.49
N PHE A 62 7.77 -21.69 -27.85
CA PHE A 62 8.84 -22.46 -28.52
C PHE A 62 8.58 -23.93 -28.34
N LYS A 63 8.48 -24.68 -29.46
CA LYS A 63 8.24 -26.11 -29.48
C LYS A 63 9.54 -26.84 -29.73
N ALA A 64 9.93 -27.72 -28.79
CA ALA A 64 11.08 -28.58 -28.89
C ALA A 64 10.63 -30.05 -28.71
N GLY A 65 10.44 -30.76 -29.80
CA GLY A 65 9.91 -32.12 -29.78
C GLY A 65 8.46 -32.17 -29.28
N GLU A 66 8.23 -32.87 -28.18
CA GLU A 66 6.90 -32.98 -27.52
C GLU A 66 6.64 -31.88 -26.48
N TYR A 67 7.64 -31.03 -26.16
CA TYR A 67 7.54 -30.01 -25.14
C TYR A 67 7.33 -28.64 -25.75
N GLU A 68 6.49 -27.82 -25.10
CA GLU A 68 6.29 -26.41 -25.40
C GLU A 68 6.82 -25.57 -24.25
N TYR A 69 7.61 -24.53 -24.58
CA TYR A 69 8.19 -23.58 -23.66
C TYR A 69 7.66 -22.17 -23.94
N ASP A 70 7.31 -21.43 -22.91
CA ASP A 70 6.91 -20.04 -23.05
C ASP A 70 8.12 -19.16 -23.39
N ILE A 71 7.98 -18.32 -24.41
CA ILE A 71 8.96 -17.30 -24.75
C ILE A 71 8.55 -16.02 -24.02
N ASN A 72 9.32 -15.61 -23.00
CA ASN A 72 9.07 -14.36 -22.30
C ASN A 72 9.89 -13.21 -22.92
N ILE A 73 9.19 -12.29 -23.59
CA ILE A 73 9.79 -11.10 -24.22
C ILE A 73 9.61 -9.91 -23.28
N ARG A 74 10.71 -9.40 -22.74
CA ARG A 74 10.69 -8.20 -21.86
C ARG A 74 11.96 -7.37 -22.06
N LEU A 75 11.93 -6.14 -21.54
CA LEU A 75 13.11 -5.29 -21.53
C LEU A 75 14.20 -5.90 -20.63
N ASP A 76 15.44 -5.80 -21.04
CA ASP A 76 16.57 -6.21 -20.21
C ASP A 76 16.60 -5.44 -18.89
N GLU A 77 17.09 -6.07 -17.82
CA GLU A 77 17.12 -5.47 -16.48
C GLU A 77 17.94 -4.18 -16.45
N SER A 78 19.04 -4.13 -17.17
CA SER A 78 19.89 -2.92 -17.28
C SER A 78 19.14 -1.72 -17.84
N ASN A 79 18.13 -1.94 -18.67
CA ASN A 79 17.34 -0.89 -19.32
C ASN A 79 16.07 -0.49 -18.56
N ARG A 80 15.78 -1.09 -17.41
CA ARG A 80 14.58 -0.83 -16.60
C ARG A 80 14.84 -0.63 -15.10
N ASN A 81 16.08 -0.64 -14.66
CA ASN A 81 16.49 -0.57 -13.25
C ASN A 81 16.71 0.85 -12.71
N SER A 82 16.64 1.88 -13.56
CA SER A 82 16.82 3.26 -13.15
C SER A 82 15.76 4.18 -13.77
N ILE A 83 15.50 5.32 -13.11
CA ILE A 83 14.58 6.34 -13.63
C ILE A 83 15.02 6.82 -15.00
N GLU A 84 16.31 7.05 -15.21
CA GLU A 84 16.85 7.52 -16.49
C GLU A 84 16.60 6.52 -17.61
N ASN A 85 16.75 5.24 -17.35
CA ASN A 85 16.49 4.20 -18.33
C ASN A 85 14.99 4.15 -18.68
N VAL A 86 14.12 4.27 -17.68
CA VAL A 86 12.67 4.33 -17.89
C VAL A 86 12.27 5.58 -18.69
N ARG A 87 12.82 6.74 -18.40
CA ARG A 87 12.57 7.99 -19.14
C ARG A 87 12.96 7.89 -20.62
N ASN A 88 13.94 7.09 -20.94
CA ASN A 88 14.47 6.91 -22.28
C ASN A 88 13.80 5.80 -23.09
N ILE A 89 12.82 5.09 -22.53
CA ILE A 89 12.05 4.08 -23.28
C ILE A 89 11.39 4.75 -24.51
N LEU A 90 11.53 4.09 -25.65
CA LEU A 90 11.05 4.59 -26.94
C LEU A 90 9.68 3.98 -27.27
N PHE A 91 8.80 4.85 -27.73
CA PHE A 91 7.47 4.49 -28.22
C PHE A 91 7.35 4.91 -29.69
N LYS A 92 6.60 4.14 -30.46
CA LYS A 92 6.35 4.44 -31.88
C LYS A 92 4.91 4.92 -32.04
N ASN A 93 4.75 6.12 -32.64
CA ASN A 93 3.42 6.64 -32.94
C ASN A 93 2.88 6.05 -34.26
N ALA A 94 1.63 6.41 -34.62
CA ALA A 94 0.99 5.96 -35.86
C ALA A 94 1.73 6.36 -37.13
N LYS A 95 2.58 7.41 -37.08
CA LYS A 95 3.39 7.88 -38.20
C LYS A 95 4.74 7.16 -38.30
N GLY A 96 5.06 6.30 -37.30
CA GLY A 96 6.32 5.58 -37.25
C GLY A 96 7.46 6.36 -36.56
N GLU A 97 7.19 7.53 -36.00
CA GLU A 97 8.18 8.35 -35.29
C GLU A 97 8.48 7.77 -33.91
N GLN A 98 9.74 7.82 -33.51
CA GLN A 98 10.17 7.36 -32.19
C GLN A 98 10.09 8.50 -31.17
N ILE A 99 9.35 8.28 -30.10
CA ILE A 99 9.05 9.26 -29.05
C ILE A 99 9.52 8.69 -27.72
N ARG A 100 10.32 9.44 -26.96
CA ARG A 100 10.76 9.03 -25.62
C ARG A 100 9.66 9.23 -24.61
N LEU A 101 9.61 8.35 -23.58
CA LEU A 101 8.67 8.46 -22.48
C LEU A 101 8.70 9.85 -21.82
N SER A 102 9.88 10.40 -21.61
CA SER A 102 10.07 11.73 -21.01
C SER A 102 9.41 12.90 -21.75
N GLN A 103 9.02 12.72 -23.00
CA GLN A 103 8.35 13.76 -23.78
C GLN A 103 6.87 13.91 -23.45
N PHE A 104 6.23 12.84 -22.94
CA PHE A 104 4.80 12.82 -22.66
C PHE A 104 4.44 12.26 -21.29
N ALA A 105 5.43 11.91 -20.46
CA ALA A 105 5.20 11.43 -19.11
C ALA A 105 6.20 12.01 -18.12
N ASN A 106 5.74 12.19 -16.86
CA ASN A 106 6.61 12.47 -15.75
C ASN A 106 6.95 11.15 -15.04
N VAL A 107 8.24 10.94 -14.80
CA VAL A 107 8.76 9.71 -14.17
C VAL A 107 9.48 10.09 -12.89
N ASP A 108 8.93 9.66 -11.76
CA ASP A 108 9.42 10.00 -10.42
C ASP A 108 9.61 8.75 -9.55
N MET A 109 10.51 8.86 -8.57
CA MET A 109 10.53 7.89 -7.48
C MET A 109 9.38 8.17 -6.53
N SER A 110 8.68 7.13 -6.16
CA SER A 110 7.63 7.15 -5.16
C SER A 110 7.82 6.00 -4.17
N SER A 111 7.23 6.10 -3.01
CA SER A 111 7.02 4.97 -2.13
C SER A 111 5.52 4.90 -1.88
N GLY A 112 4.89 3.86 -2.37
CA GLY A 112 3.48 3.58 -2.12
C GLY A 112 3.33 2.67 -0.92
N PRO A 113 2.23 2.74 -0.16
CA PRO A 113 1.96 1.75 0.87
C PRO A 113 1.84 0.37 0.22
N SER A 114 2.64 -0.59 0.70
CA SER A 114 2.66 -1.96 0.18
C SER A 114 1.34 -2.70 0.42
N LEU A 115 0.58 -2.27 1.44
CA LEU A 115 -0.69 -2.87 1.83
C LEU A 115 -1.72 -1.79 2.19
N LEU A 116 -2.83 -1.75 1.44
CA LEU A 116 -4.00 -0.95 1.77
C LEU A 116 -5.04 -1.82 2.45
N GLN A 117 -5.20 -1.65 3.77
CA GLN A 117 -6.22 -2.35 4.54
C GLN A 117 -7.54 -1.57 4.51
N ARG A 118 -8.64 -2.32 4.55
CA ARG A 118 -9.99 -1.78 4.71
C ARG A 118 -10.73 -2.54 5.79
N ARG A 119 -11.49 -1.81 6.60
CA ARG A 119 -12.49 -2.36 7.53
C ARG A 119 -13.84 -1.76 7.15
N ASP A 120 -14.83 -2.59 6.98
CA ASP A 120 -16.19 -2.18 6.59
C ASP A 120 -16.22 -1.24 5.36
N LYS A 121 -15.43 -1.60 4.33
CA LYS A 121 -15.23 -0.86 3.08
C LYS A 121 -14.49 0.49 3.21
N SER A 122 -14.23 0.96 4.43
CA SER A 122 -13.48 2.19 4.70
C SER A 122 -11.97 1.91 4.81
N PRO A 123 -11.10 2.81 4.31
CA PRO A 123 -9.66 2.67 4.51
C PRO A 123 -9.33 2.59 6.00
N ALA A 124 -8.51 1.64 6.39
CA ALA A 124 -8.12 1.42 7.77
C ALA A 124 -6.61 1.26 7.92
N VAL A 125 -6.06 1.78 9.01
CA VAL A 125 -4.68 1.56 9.43
C VAL A 125 -4.70 1.02 10.85
N LYS A 126 -4.00 -0.07 11.09
CA LYS A 126 -3.85 -0.64 12.42
C LYS A 126 -2.56 -0.12 13.05
N VAL A 127 -2.64 0.23 14.32
CA VAL A 127 -1.48 0.48 15.18
C VAL A 127 -1.40 -0.69 16.15
N LEU A 128 -0.31 -1.41 16.13
CA LEU A 128 -0.06 -2.60 16.91
C LEU A 128 1.01 -2.29 17.97
N SER A 129 0.88 -2.85 19.15
CA SER A 129 1.92 -2.80 20.18
C SER A 129 1.79 -4.01 21.09
N LYS A 130 2.90 -4.51 21.56
CA LYS A 130 2.94 -5.46 22.67
C LYS A 130 2.82 -4.69 23.99
N VAL A 131 2.28 -5.31 25.02
CA VAL A 131 2.20 -4.72 26.36
C VAL A 131 2.98 -5.60 27.33
N VAL A 132 3.86 -4.97 28.12
CA VAL A 132 4.70 -5.66 29.10
C VAL A 132 4.64 -4.95 30.44
N GLY A 133 4.51 -5.72 31.52
CA GLY A 133 4.58 -5.25 32.90
C GLY A 133 3.34 -4.49 33.43
N ARG A 134 2.30 -4.31 32.59
CA ARG A 134 1.04 -3.62 32.97
C ARG A 134 -0.16 -4.32 32.32
N PRO A 135 -1.37 -4.17 32.89
CA PRO A 135 -2.61 -4.60 32.21
C PRO A 135 -2.81 -3.87 30.87
N VAL A 136 -3.28 -4.58 29.84
CA VAL A 136 -3.54 -4.00 28.52
C VAL A 136 -4.55 -2.87 28.59
N GLY A 137 -5.58 -3.02 29.44
CA GLY A 137 -6.63 -2.00 29.64
C GLY A 137 -6.10 -0.68 30.17
N ASP A 138 -5.11 -0.70 31.07
CA ASP A 138 -4.51 0.50 31.63
C ASP A 138 -3.69 1.25 30.56
N VAL A 139 -2.88 0.53 29.78
CA VAL A 139 -2.09 1.09 28.67
C VAL A 139 -3.02 1.69 27.60
N ALA A 140 -4.10 0.97 27.27
CA ALA A 140 -5.10 1.44 26.31
C ALA A 140 -5.80 2.72 26.79
N THR A 141 -6.22 2.76 28.05
CA THR A 141 -6.88 3.93 28.64
C THR A 141 -5.94 5.14 28.67
N GLU A 142 -4.69 4.96 29.10
CA GLU A 142 -3.71 6.02 29.15
C GLU A 142 -3.42 6.57 27.75
N TRP A 143 -3.22 5.70 26.76
CA TRP A 143 -3.04 6.12 25.37
C TRP A 143 -4.27 6.88 24.84
N THR A 144 -5.48 6.37 25.12
CA THR A 144 -6.73 7.01 24.69
C THR A 144 -6.85 8.43 25.23
N ASN A 145 -6.58 8.63 26.52
CA ASN A 145 -6.63 9.93 27.13
C ASN A 145 -5.61 10.89 26.51
N GLN A 146 -4.35 10.47 26.37
CA GLN A 146 -3.32 11.27 25.72
C GLN A 146 -3.66 11.61 24.27
N PHE A 147 -4.28 10.68 23.53
CA PHE A 147 -4.65 10.89 22.15
C PHE A 147 -5.88 11.80 22.00
N MET A 148 -6.90 11.63 22.84
CA MET A 148 -8.11 12.47 22.85
C MET A 148 -7.81 13.92 23.22
N ASP A 149 -6.86 14.14 24.13
CA ASP A 149 -6.40 15.46 24.54
C ASP A 149 -5.44 16.08 23.52
N SER A 150 -4.92 15.30 22.59
CA SER A 150 -4.00 15.80 21.57
C SER A 150 -4.74 16.57 20.47
N LYS A 151 -4.13 17.66 20.01
CA LYS A 151 -4.59 18.41 18.83
C LYS A 151 -4.38 17.60 17.52
N ASP A 152 -3.77 16.46 17.60
CA ASP A 152 -3.37 15.62 16.46
C ASP A 152 -4.46 14.63 16.05
N LYS A 153 -5.63 14.66 16.70
CA LYS A 153 -6.78 13.82 16.32
C LYS A 153 -7.33 14.27 14.96
N PRO A 154 -7.22 13.46 13.90
CA PRO A 154 -7.77 13.82 12.60
C PRO A 154 -9.30 13.85 12.64
N ALA A 155 -9.90 14.86 12.03
CA ALA A 155 -11.35 14.91 11.89
C ALA A 155 -11.85 13.80 10.96
N GLY A 156 -12.99 13.18 11.31
CA GLY A 156 -13.61 12.15 10.48
C GLY A 156 -12.96 10.76 10.54
N VAL A 157 -12.05 10.53 11.50
CA VAL A 157 -11.45 9.20 11.74
C VAL A 157 -12.12 8.56 12.96
N GLU A 158 -12.63 7.36 12.77
CA GLU A 158 -13.16 6.50 13.83
C GLU A 158 -12.03 5.62 14.39
N TYR A 159 -12.04 5.42 15.70
CA TYR A 159 -11.07 4.60 16.43
C TYR A 159 -11.77 3.38 17.00
N ILE A 160 -11.25 2.22 16.69
CA ILE A 160 -11.81 0.95 17.12
C ILE A 160 -10.68 0.15 17.78
N TRP A 161 -10.93 -0.32 18.98
CA TRP A 161 -10.05 -1.26 19.65
C TRP A 161 -10.18 -2.64 19.02
N GLY A 162 -9.08 -3.36 18.97
CA GLY A 162 -9.04 -4.74 18.47
C GLY A 162 -8.12 -5.61 19.33
N GLY A 163 -8.10 -6.91 19.03
CA GLY A 163 -7.28 -7.88 19.75
C GLY A 163 -7.74 -8.11 21.18
N ASP A 164 -6.81 -8.15 22.13
CA ASP A 164 -7.12 -8.47 23.53
C ASP A 164 -8.11 -7.50 24.17
N MET A 165 -8.11 -6.23 23.75
CA MET A 165 -9.08 -5.23 24.24
C MET A 165 -10.50 -5.51 23.76
N GLU A 166 -10.66 -5.91 22.50
CA GLU A 166 -11.96 -6.30 21.93
C GLU A 166 -12.51 -7.54 22.65
N ASN A 167 -11.66 -8.57 22.78
CA ASN A 167 -12.00 -9.82 23.46
C ASN A 167 -12.38 -9.60 24.95
N GLN A 168 -11.63 -8.73 25.64
CA GLN A 168 -11.90 -8.40 27.04
C GLN A 168 -13.24 -7.65 27.21
N SER A 169 -13.53 -6.69 26.34
CA SER A 169 -14.79 -5.94 26.35
C SER A 169 -15.99 -6.85 26.10
N GLU A 170 -15.91 -7.74 25.13
CA GLU A 170 -16.96 -8.74 24.83
C GLU A 170 -17.13 -9.73 25.97
N GLY A 171 -16.03 -10.21 26.55
CA GLY A 171 -16.05 -11.14 27.69
C GLY A 171 -16.72 -10.54 28.93
N PHE A 172 -16.38 -9.31 29.29
CA PHE A 172 -17.02 -8.64 30.43
C PHE A 172 -18.48 -8.28 30.16
N GLY A 173 -18.86 -7.91 28.93
CA GLY A 173 -20.24 -7.68 28.53
C GLY A 173 -21.09 -8.95 28.72
N THR A 174 -20.58 -10.10 28.25
CA THR A 174 -21.28 -11.40 28.37
C THR A 174 -21.39 -11.85 29.83
N LEU A 175 -20.33 -11.69 30.64
CA LEU A 175 -20.35 -11.99 32.07
C LEU A 175 -21.35 -11.10 32.84
N GLY A 176 -21.45 -9.83 32.50
CA GLY A 176 -22.42 -8.91 33.09
C GLY A 176 -23.86 -9.34 32.85
N ILE A 177 -24.16 -9.74 31.63
CA ILE A 177 -25.49 -10.27 31.27
C ILE A 177 -25.79 -11.60 32.02
N ALA A 178 -24.81 -12.50 32.09
CA ALA A 178 -24.95 -13.78 32.78
C ALA A 178 -25.18 -13.60 34.28
N LEU A 179 -24.49 -12.65 34.93
CA LEU A 179 -24.68 -12.30 36.34
C LEU A 179 -26.09 -11.72 36.59
N LEU A 180 -26.55 -10.81 35.73
CA LEU A 180 -27.91 -10.28 35.81
C LEU A 180 -28.98 -11.38 35.67
N ALA A 181 -28.79 -12.30 34.73
CA ALA A 181 -29.68 -13.43 34.51
C ALA A 181 -29.68 -14.43 35.70
N ALA A 182 -28.58 -14.54 36.44
CA ALA A 182 -28.47 -15.41 37.60
C ALA A 182 -29.08 -14.80 38.89
N MET A 183 -29.36 -13.50 38.89
CA MET A 183 -29.99 -12.78 40.02
C MET A 183 -31.53 -12.71 39.92
N ILE A 184 -32.11 -13.15 38.81
CA ILE A 184 -33.58 -13.26 38.57
C ILE A 184 -34.02 -14.69 38.79
#